data_9cc56a67ca5010e24a5edb352ebb01f5
#
_entry.id   9cc56a67ca5010e24a5edb352ebb01f5
#
_cell.length_a   1.000
_cell.length_b   1.000
_cell.length_c   1.000
_cell.angle_alpha   90.00
_cell.angle_beta   90.00
_cell.angle_gamma   90.00
#
_symmetry.space_group_name_H-M   'P 1'
#
loop_
_entity.id
_entity.type
_entity.pdbx_description
1 polymer ?
#
loop_
_entity_poly.entity_id
_entity_poly.type
_entity_poly.pdbx_seq_one_letter_code
_entity_poly.pdbx_strand_id
1 'polypeptide(L)'
;MNVLIVEDDPMVALINKRYLEQITDIKTFGPVMYENDIIKSLKENDIDLILMDVFLPEKSGIDILKAIREKNFFTDVIMITAANSTNEIKRAFAYGVVDYLVKPFEFERFKEAINKYKARKKVLLNEEVVSQSDIDS
;
A
#
# COMPACT_ATOMS: atom_id res chain seq x y z
N MET A 1 12.02 4.20 -0.67
CA MET A 1 10.58 4.07 -0.34
C MET A 1 10.35 2.83 0.51
N ASN A 2 9.65 2.98 1.60
CA ASN A 2 9.38 1.89 2.55
C ASN A 2 7.99 1.30 2.30
N VAL A 3 7.93 -0.01 2.05
CA VAL A 3 6.69 -0.71 1.73
C VAL A 3 6.42 -1.81 2.75
N LEU A 4 5.24 -1.77 3.36
CA LEU A 4 4.79 -2.81 4.30
C LEU A 4 3.92 -3.82 3.54
N ILE A 5 4.28 -5.10 3.66
CA ILE A 5 3.49 -6.19 3.08
C ILE A 5 2.52 -6.71 4.13
N VAL A 6 1.23 -6.72 3.81
CA VAL A 6 0.17 -7.27 4.65
C VAL A 6 -0.46 -8.44 3.90
N GLU A 7 -0.13 -9.66 4.32
CA GLU A 7 -0.50 -10.89 3.64
C GLU A 7 -0.37 -12.07 4.60
N ASP A 8 -1.34 -12.95 4.62
CA ASP A 8 -1.33 -14.15 5.48
C ASP A 8 -0.74 -15.38 4.80
N ASP A 9 -0.75 -15.46 3.47
CA ASP A 9 -0.16 -16.58 2.74
C ASP A 9 1.36 -16.35 2.58
N PRO A 10 2.20 -17.21 3.20
CA PRO A 10 3.67 -17.01 3.15
C PRO A 10 4.23 -17.05 1.74
N MET A 11 3.66 -17.83 0.84
CA MET A 11 4.13 -17.93 -0.55
C MET A 11 3.83 -16.65 -1.32
N VAL A 12 2.62 -16.11 -1.17
CA VAL A 12 2.22 -14.85 -1.82
C VAL A 12 3.05 -13.69 -1.27
N ALA A 13 3.26 -13.65 0.04
CA ALA A 13 4.10 -12.64 0.68
C ALA A 13 5.53 -12.69 0.14
N LEU A 14 6.08 -13.88 -0.04
CA LEU A 14 7.42 -14.04 -0.60
C LEU A 14 7.50 -13.55 -2.04
N ILE A 15 6.51 -13.87 -2.87
CA ILE A 15 6.44 -13.40 -4.26
C ILE A 15 6.38 -11.88 -4.30
N ASN A 16 5.53 -11.27 -3.48
CA ASN A 16 5.42 -9.81 -3.41
C ASN A 16 6.74 -9.17 -2.99
N LYS A 17 7.41 -9.75 -2.00
CA LYS A 17 8.70 -9.27 -1.55
C LYS A 17 9.75 -9.33 -2.66
N ARG A 18 9.81 -10.45 -3.39
CA ARG A 18 10.75 -10.61 -4.50
C ARG A 18 10.45 -9.65 -5.64
N TYR A 19 9.19 -9.39 -5.92
CA TYR A 19 8.81 -8.39 -6.90
C TYR A 19 9.29 -6.99 -6.49
N LEU A 20 9.09 -6.62 -5.23
CA LEU A 20 9.57 -5.33 -4.70
C LEU A 20 11.09 -5.20 -4.76
N GLU A 21 11.81 -6.27 -4.47
CA GLU A 21 13.28 -6.29 -4.52
C GLU A 21 13.85 -6.05 -5.91
N GLN A 22 13.07 -6.32 -6.95
CA GLN A 22 13.45 -6.06 -8.34
C GLN A 22 13.24 -4.60 -8.76
N ILE A 23 12.59 -3.81 -7.93
CA ILE A 23 12.34 -2.39 -8.19
C ILE A 23 13.32 -1.56 -7.34
N THR A 24 13.93 -0.55 -7.96
CA THR A 24 14.97 0.26 -7.33
C THR A 24 14.45 1.08 -6.14
N ASP A 25 15.28 1.19 -5.11
CA ASP A 25 15.05 2.07 -3.94
C ASP A 25 13.84 1.70 -3.08
N ILE A 26 13.56 0.41 -2.93
CA ILE A 26 12.49 -0.06 -2.07
C ILE A 26 13.06 -0.88 -0.91
N LYS A 27 12.65 -0.52 0.31
CA LYS A 27 12.88 -1.31 1.51
C LYS A 27 11.57 -1.94 1.92
N THR A 28 11.56 -3.26 2.15
CA THR A 28 10.37 -4.02 2.49
C THR A 28 10.28 -4.29 3.99
N PHE A 29 9.06 -4.26 4.51
CA PHE A 29 8.72 -4.59 5.89
C PHE A 29 7.61 -5.62 5.90
N GLY A 30 7.55 -6.43 6.94
CA GLY A 30 6.57 -7.51 7.04
C GLY A 30 7.11 -8.82 6.45
N PRO A 31 6.24 -9.81 6.16
CA PRO A 31 4.77 -9.68 6.15
C PRO A 31 4.16 -9.63 7.55
N VAL A 32 3.07 -8.92 7.67
CA VAL A 32 2.20 -8.92 8.84
C VAL A 32 0.78 -9.22 8.38
N MET A 33 -0.12 -9.64 9.28
CA MET A 33 -1.48 -10.02 8.89
C MET A 33 -2.55 -9.54 9.87
N TYR A 34 -2.18 -9.08 11.05
CA TYR A 34 -3.12 -8.66 12.08
C TYR A 34 -3.06 -7.14 12.28
N GLU A 35 -4.22 -6.56 12.60
CA GLU A 35 -4.34 -5.12 12.76
C GLU A 35 -3.30 -4.54 13.75
N ASN A 36 -3.10 -5.19 14.89
CA ASN A 36 -2.16 -4.71 15.90
C ASN A 36 -0.72 -4.65 15.38
N ASP A 37 -0.32 -5.64 14.59
CA ASP A 37 1.03 -5.69 14.01
C ASP A 37 1.19 -4.64 12.91
N ILE A 38 0.15 -4.39 12.15
CA ILE A 38 0.14 -3.34 11.13
C ILE A 38 0.31 -1.99 11.79
N ILE A 39 -0.48 -1.70 12.82
CA ILE A 39 -0.41 -0.43 13.55
C ILE A 39 0.96 -0.25 14.20
N LYS A 40 1.51 -1.30 14.80
CA LYS A 40 2.85 -1.27 15.38
C LYS A 40 3.89 -0.91 14.32
N SER A 41 3.81 -1.54 13.14
CA SER A 41 4.72 -1.24 12.03
C SER A 41 4.62 0.21 11.59
N LEU A 42 3.41 0.75 11.52
CA LEU A 42 3.19 2.16 11.14
C LEU A 42 3.72 3.14 12.19
N LYS A 43 3.69 2.78 13.46
CA LYS A 43 4.22 3.61 14.54
C LYS A 43 5.73 3.59 14.63
N GLU A 44 6.34 2.43 14.39
CA GLU A 44 7.77 2.22 14.58
C GLU A 44 8.60 2.53 13.34
N ASN A 45 7.98 2.56 12.18
CA ASN A 45 8.68 2.75 10.90
C ASN A 45 7.99 3.82 10.06
N ASP A 46 8.77 4.46 9.22
CA ASP A 46 8.27 5.47 8.30
C ASP A 46 7.78 4.79 7.01
N ILE A 47 6.60 4.18 7.06
CA ILE A 47 6.03 3.43 5.95
C ILE A 47 5.37 4.39 4.96
N ASP A 48 5.78 4.29 3.68
CA ASP A 48 5.23 5.10 2.59
C ASP A 48 4.02 4.45 1.95
N LEU A 49 4.04 3.13 1.81
CA LEU A 49 3.02 2.39 1.07
C LEU A 49 2.75 1.05 1.75
N ILE A 50 1.48 0.68 1.83
CA ILE A 50 1.06 -0.65 2.29
C ILE A 50 0.55 -1.44 1.08
N LEU A 51 1.08 -2.66 0.89
CA LEU A 51 0.47 -3.64 0.00
C LEU A 51 -0.40 -4.54 0.85
N MET A 52 -1.71 -4.45 0.69
CA MET A 52 -2.66 -5.12 1.59
C MET A 52 -3.59 -6.05 0.85
N ASP A 53 -3.59 -7.33 1.24
CA ASP A 53 -4.57 -8.29 0.76
C ASP A 53 -5.95 -7.97 1.37
N VAL A 54 -7.00 -8.12 0.56
CA VAL A 54 -8.38 -7.98 1.04
C VAL A 54 -8.75 -9.10 1.99
N PHE A 55 -8.30 -10.32 1.72
CA PHE A 55 -8.67 -11.51 2.51
C PHE A 55 -7.59 -11.83 3.55
N LEU A 56 -7.83 -11.43 4.78
CA LEU A 56 -6.95 -11.67 5.92
C LEU A 56 -7.71 -12.49 6.99
N PRO A 57 -6.99 -13.18 7.93
CA PRO A 57 -7.64 -14.17 8.78
C PRO A 57 -8.68 -13.63 9.77
N GLU A 58 -8.42 -12.51 10.43
CA GLU A 58 -9.33 -12.00 11.46
C GLU A 58 -10.31 -10.97 10.94
N LYS A 59 -9.85 -10.08 10.07
CA LYS A 59 -10.64 -9.01 9.47
C LYS A 59 -10.28 -8.88 8.01
N SER A 60 -11.21 -8.42 7.18
CA SER A 60 -10.88 -8.09 5.80
C SER A 60 -9.88 -6.93 5.76
N GLY A 61 -9.08 -6.87 4.69
CA GLY A 61 -8.16 -5.74 4.49
C GLY A 61 -8.88 -4.39 4.47
N ILE A 62 -10.11 -4.35 3.98
CA ILE A 62 -10.92 -3.13 3.96
C ILE A 62 -11.30 -2.69 5.37
N ASP A 63 -11.69 -3.63 6.22
CA ASP A 63 -12.02 -3.31 7.62
C ASP A 63 -10.79 -2.83 8.39
N ILE A 64 -9.63 -3.43 8.12
CA ILE A 64 -8.36 -2.97 8.69
C ILE A 64 -8.01 -1.57 8.19
N LEU A 65 -8.18 -1.32 6.89
CA LEU A 65 -7.96 0.00 6.30
C LEU A 65 -8.82 1.06 6.98
N LYS A 66 -10.11 0.78 7.18
CA LYS A 66 -11.01 1.66 7.90
C LYS A 66 -10.49 1.95 9.31
N ALA A 67 -10.07 0.91 10.03
CA ALA A 67 -9.56 1.04 11.39
C ALA A 67 -8.30 1.91 11.46
N ILE A 68 -7.35 1.73 10.55
CA ILE A 68 -6.14 2.55 10.55
C ILE A 68 -6.42 4.01 10.19
N ARG A 69 -7.40 4.27 9.31
CA ARG A 69 -7.85 5.63 9.00
C ARG A 69 -8.49 6.31 10.23
N GLU A 70 -9.31 5.58 10.98
CA GLU A 70 -9.91 6.07 12.22
C GLU A 70 -8.87 6.42 13.28
N LYS A 71 -7.70 5.78 13.25
CA LYS A 71 -6.56 6.06 14.12
C LYS A 71 -5.60 7.11 13.56
N ASN A 72 -6.02 7.81 12.51
CA ASN A 72 -5.27 8.90 11.87
C ASN A 72 -3.97 8.46 11.18
N PHE A 73 -3.93 7.23 10.69
CA PHE A 73 -2.87 6.80 9.79
C PHE A 73 -3.35 6.94 8.34
N PHE A 74 -2.72 7.84 7.60
CA PHE A 74 -3.09 8.16 6.21
C PHE A 74 -2.09 7.60 5.19
N THR A 75 -1.34 6.60 5.57
CA THR A 75 -0.39 5.89 4.71
C THR A 75 -1.10 5.38 3.45
N ASP A 76 -0.47 5.57 2.29
CA ASP A 76 -1.04 5.12 1.02
C ASP A 76 -1.13 3.59 0.96
N VAL A 77 -2.15 3.10 0.28
CA VAL A 77 -2.43 1.66 0.20
C VAL A 77 -2.70 1.25 -1.24
N ILE A 78 -2.05 0.17 -1.68
CA ILE A 78 -2.44 -0.59 -2.86
C ILE A 78 -3.09 -1.87 -2.37
N MET A 79 -4.33 -2.11 -2.79
CA MET A 79 -5.09 -3.28 -2.37
C MET A 79 -4.88 -4.43 -3.34
N ILE A 80 -4.73 -5.64 -2.81
CA ILE A 80 -4.62 -6.86 -3.60
C ILE A 80 -5.93 -7.63 -3.42
N THR A 81 -6.60 -8.00 -4.52
CA THR A 81 -7.96 -8.50 -4.49
C THR A 81 -8.19 -9.64 -5.49
N ALA A 82 -9.29 -10.38 -5.32
CA ALA A 82 -9.76 -11.34 -6.30
C ALA A 82 -10.54 -10.64 -7.43
N ALA A 83 -10.64 -11.27 -8.59
CA ALA A 83 -11.16 -10.66 -9.82
C ALA A 83 -12.62 -10.19 -9.74
N ASN A 84 -13.43 -10.67 -8.81
CA ASN A 84 -14.86 -10.40 -8.74
C ASN A 84 -15.27 -9.55 -7.53
N SER A 85 -14.36 -8.76 -6.98
CA SER A 85 -14.59 -7.99 -5.74
C SER A 85 -14.91 -6.51 -6.02
N THR A 86 -15.82 -6.22 -6.96
CA THR A 86 -16.13 -4.85 -7.40
C THR A 86 -16.62 -3.93 -6.28
N ASN A 87 -17.54 -4.41 -5.44
CA ASN A 87 -18.08 -3.61 -4.33
C ASN A 87 -17.00 -3.30 -3.28
N GLU A 88 -16.14 -4.26 -3.02
CA GLU A 88 -15.04 -4.09 -2.08
C GLU A 88 -14.00 -3.10 -2.60
N ILE A 89 -13.72 -3.13 -3.90
CA ILE A 89 -12.82 -2.16 -4.56
C ILE A 89 -13.39 -0.74 -4.40
N LYS A 90 -14.68 -0.54 -4.64
CA LYS A 90 -15.32 0.78 -4.47
C LYS A 90 -15.21 1.29 -3.03
N ARG A 91 -15.44 0.42 -2.05
CA ARG A 91 -15.27 0.76 -0.63
C ARG A 91 -13.82 1.13 -0.32
N ALA A 92 -12.87 0.38 -0.88
CA ALA A 92 -11.45 0.64 -0.68
C ALA A 92 -11.03 2.02 -1.17
N PHE A 93 -11.50 2.44 -2.35
CA PHE A 93 -11.22 3.77 -2.87
C PHE A 93 -11.79 4.88 -1.98
N ALA A 94 -12.93 4.64 -1.35
CA ALA A 94 -13.51 5.60 -0.40
C ALA A 94 -12.60 5.84 0.82
N TYR A 95 -11.75 4.88 1.17
CA TYR A 95 -10.77 5.00 2.25
C TYR A 95 -9.37 5.37 1.79
N GLY A 96 -9.23 5.85 0.56
CA GLY A 96 -7.95 6.38 0.08
C GLY A 96 -6.98 5.38 -0.51
N VAL A 97 -7.46 4.24 -1.01
CA VAL A 97 -6.63 3.30 -1.78
C VAL A 97 -6.21 3.97 -3.07
N VAL A 98 -4.93 3.93 -3.40
CA VAL A 98 -4.40 4.61 -4.59
C VAL A 98 -4.44 3.73 -5.85
N ASP A 99 -4.46 2.42 -5.68
CA ASP A 99 -4.55 1.47 -6.79
C ASP A 99 -4.96 0.10 -6.23
N TYR A 100 -5.26 -0.84 -7.13
CA TYR A 100 -5.53 -2.22 -6.77
C TYR A 100 -4.90 -3.16 -7.78
N LEU A 101 -4.56 -4.37 -7.31
CA LEU A 101 -4.02 -5.45 -8.12
C LEU A 101 -4.95 -6.65 -8.03
N VAL A 102 -5.30 -7.22 -9.18
CA VAL A 102 -6.19 -8.38 -9.25
C VAL A 102 -5.37 -9.65 -9.36
N LYS A 103 -5.58 -10.59 -8.45
CA LYS A 103 -4.90 -11.90 -8.49
C LYS A 103 -5.49 -12.81 -9.56
N PRO A 104 -4.68 -13.60 -10.27
CA PRO A 104 -3.22 -13.56 -10.28
C PRO A 104 -2.69 -12.41 -11.14
N PHE A 105 -1.59 -11.80 -10.74
CA PHE A 105 -0.93 -10.75 -11.50
C PHE A 105 0.53 -11.10 -11.76
N GLU A 106 1.06 -10.66 -12.90
CA GLU A 106 2.46 -10.85 -13.25
C GLU A 106 3.30 -9.67 -12.78
N PHE A 107 4.62 -9.86 -12.77
CA PHE A 107 5.55 -8.82 -12.34
C PHE A 107 5.37 -7.51 -13.10
N GLU A 108 5.12 -7.56 -14.40
CA GLU A 108 4.97 -6.34 -15.21
C GLU A 108 3.79 -5.47 -14.74
N ARG A 109 2.65 -6.09 -14.39
CA ARG A 109 1.50 -5.36 -13.83
C ARG A 109 1.83 -4.79 -12.44
N PHE A 110 2.50 -5.58 -11.61
CA PHE A 110 2.95 -5.15 -10.29
C PHE A 110 3.89 -3.95 -10.38
N LYS A 111 4.90 -4.06 -11.24
CA LYS A 111 5.88 -3.01 -11.49
C LYS A 111 5.22 -1.73 -11.99
N GLU A 112 4.25 -1.84 -12.89
CA GLU A 112 3.49 -0.71 -13.40
C GLU A 112 2.80 0.05 -12.26
N ALA A 113 2.11 -0.65 -11.36
CA ALA A 113 1.41 -0.03 -10.23
C ALA A 113 2.38 0.69 -9.30
N ILE A 114 3.50 0.05 -8.95
CA ILE A 114 4.51 0.64 -8.06
C ILE A 114 5.17 1.86 -8.69
N ASN A 115 5.56 1.76 -9.96
CA ASN A 115 6.22 2.87 -10.65
C ASN A 115 5.27 4.06 -10.85
N LYS A 116 4.01 3.79 -11.14
CA LYS A 116 2.97 4.81 -11.26
C LYS A 116 2.77 5.53 -9.93
N TYR A 117 2.73 4.79 -8.83
CA TYR A 117 2.66 5.36 -7.50
C TYR A 117 3.87 6.23 -7.18
N LYS A 118 5.09 5.75 -7.45
CA LYS A 118 6.33 6.49 -7.22
C LYS A 118 6.35 7.81 -7.99
N ALA A 119 5.95 7.78 -9.26
CA ALA A 119 5.90 8.97 -10.10
C ALA A 119 4.89 10.00 -9.57
N ARG A 120 3.70 9.54 -9.17
CA ARG A 120 2.66 10.40 -8.59
C ARG A 120 3.13 11.06 -7.29
N LYS A 121 3.75 10.30 -6.42
CA LYS A 121 4.28 10.81 -5.15
C LYS A 121 5.37 11.86 -5.38
N LYS A 122 6.24 11.64 -6.35
CA LYS A 122 7.29 12.60 -6.73
C LYS A 122 6.69 13.92 -7.24
N VAL A 123 5.67 13.85 -8.09
CA VAL A 123 4.99 15.05 -8.59
C VAL A 123 4.35 15.85 -7.44
N LEU A 124 3.65 15.18 -6.53
CA LEU A 124 3.03 15.84 -5.38
C LEU A 124 4.06 16.53 -4.48
N LEU A 125 5.20 15.90 -4.24
CA LEU A 125 6.28 16.50 -3.47
C LEU A 125 6.87 17.73 -4.17
N ASN A 126 7.05 17.68 -5.49
CA ASN A 126 7.54 18.80 -6.27
C ASN A 126 6.55 19.97 -6.26
N GLU A 127 5.26 19.72 -6.37
CA GLU A 127 4.22 20.75 -6.28
C GLU A 127 4.22 21.42 -4.90
N GLU A 128 4.36 20.64 -3.85
CA GLU A 128 4.45 21.16 -2.48
C GLU A 128 5.67 22.07 -2.30
N VAL A 129 6.82 21.67 -2.81
CA VAL A 129 8.05 22.47 -2.75
C VAL A 129 7.89 23.77 -3.53
N VAL A 130 7.32 23.73 -4.73
CA VAL A 130 7.07 24.92 -5.55
C VAL A 130 6.11 25.88 -4.83
N SER A 131 5.02 25.39 -4.25
CA SER A 131 4.08 26.21 -3.50
C SER A 131 4.75 26.89 -2.30
N GLN A 132 5.62 26.20 -1.60
CA GLN A 132 6.37 26.75 -0.47
C GLN A 132 7.33 27.86 -0.93
N SER A 133 8.02 27.65 -2.03
CA SER A 133 8.92 28.65 -2.61
C SER A 133 8.17 29.91 -3.03
N ASP A 134 6.99 29.79 -3.61
CA ASP A 134 6.13 30.89 -4.02
C ASP A 134 5.68 31.74 -2.83
N ILE A 135 5.40 31.09 -1.69
CA ILE A 135 5.02 31.77 -0.46
C ILE A 135 6.20 32.54 0.13
N ASP A 136 7.39 31.98 0.07
CA ASP A 136 8.60 32.55 0.66
C ASP A 136 9.22 33.65 -0.19
N SER A 137 8.83 33.77 -1.44
CA SER A 137 9.32 34.79 -2.34
C SER A 137 8.45 36.02 -2.31
#